data_a7a0d4c8ef0e0bcf58e3ed10bd74a587
#
_entry.id   a7a0d4c8ef0e0bcf58e3ed10bd74a587
#
_cell.length_a   1.000
_cell.length_b   1.000
_cell.length_c   1.000
_cell.angle_alpha   90.00
_cell.angle_beta   90.00
_cell.angle_gamma   90.00
#
_symmetry.space_group_name_H-M   'P 1'
#
loop_
_entity.id
_entity.type
_entity.pdbx_description
1 polymer ?
#
loop_
_entity_poly.entity_id
_entity_poly.type
_entity_poly.pdbx_seq_one_letter_code
_entity_poly.pdbx_strand_id
1 'polypeptide(L)'
;TNVVDAAEANYGSLVGSKLYEVRKVVSTTGHQIMYVAVVTSTDFFKSLPPDLQAVLLEEGKKAGAELTQLTLASDAAYAEEMKKNGVQIVTDVDTKAFAEKARVAYSKVPGLTPGMYDKVRAAMAH
;
A
#
# COMPACT_ATOMS: atom_id res chain seq x y z
N THR A 1 20.15 6.42 11.93
CA THR A 1 20.12 7.75 12.58
C THR A 1 19.41 7.77 13.93
N ASN A 2 18.81 6.68 14.40
CA ASN A 2 18.08 6.57 15.70
C ASN A 2 17.03 7.67 15.95
N VAL A 3 16.39 8.15 14.87
CA VAL A 3 15.33 9.17 14.98
C VAL A 3 13.99 8.54 15.33
N VAL A 4 13.75 7.30 14.82
CA VAL A 4 12.54 6.52 15.09
C VAL A 4 12.91 5.06 15.38
N ASP A 5 12.11 4.41 16.23
CA ASP A 5 12.32 3.01 16.62
C ASP A 5 11.61 2.03 15.66
N ALA A 6 10.55 2.48 14.99
CA ALA A 6 9.76 1.72 14.05
C ALA A 6 9.23 2.63 12.92
N ALA A 7 8.90 2.01 11.80
CA ALA A 7 8.25 2.66 10.67
C ALA A 7 7.36 1.64 9.96
N GLU A 8 6.43 2.12 9.14
CA GLU A 8 5.66 1.26 8.23
C GLU A 8 6.20 1.37 6.81
N ALA A 9 6.19 0.28 6.08
CA ALA A 9 6.53 0.24 4.66
C ALA A 9 6.03 -1.07 4.04
N ASN A 10 5.84 -1.08 2.71
CA ASN A 10 5.64 -2.32 1.98
C ASN A 10 6.98 -3.06 1.76
N TYR A 11 6.91 -4.34 1.38
CA TYR A 11 8.11 -5.16 1.20
C TYR A 11 9.07 -4.60 0.14
N GLY A 12 8.55 -4.12 -0.98
CA GLY A 12 9.37 -3.51 -2.01
C GLY A 12 10.18 -2.30 -1.52
N SER A 13 9.57 -1.46 -0.67
CA SER A 13 10.26 -0.32 -0.05
C SER A 13 11.29 -0.76 0.99
N LEU A 14 10.97 -1.80 1.79
CA LEU A 14 11.90 -2.34 2.78
C LEU A 14 13.18 -2.88 2.11
N VAL A 15 13.01 -3.61 1.01
CA VAL A 15 14.14 -4.20 0.25
C VAL A 15 14.86 -3.12 -0.56
N GLY A 16 14.14 -2.32 -1.32
CA GLY A 16 14.73 -1.29 -2.18
C GLY A 16 15.55 -0.23 -1.42
N SER A 17 15.12 0.12 -0.21
CA SER A 17 15.84 1.05 0.68
C SER A 17 16.77 0.35 1.67
N LYS A 18 16.88 -0.98 1.60
CA LYS A 18 17.69 -1.81 2.50
C LYS A 18 17.41 -1.58 3.99
N LEU A 19 16.17 -1.23 4.35
CA LEU A 19 15.79 -0.97 5.74
C LEU A 19 15.96 -2.20 6.62
N TYR A 20 15.90 -3.39 6.04
CA TYR A 20 16.17 -4.67 6.71
C TYR A 20 17.62 -4.80 7.24
N GLU A 21 18.57 -3.98 6.78
CA GLU A 21 19.93 -3.97 7.33
C GLU A 21 19.98 -3.38 8.74
N VAL A 22 19.09 -2.42 9.03
CA VAL A 22 19.06 -1.70 10.32
C VAL A 22 17.95 -2.17 11.27
N ARG A 23 16.90 -2.82 10.76
CA ARG A 23 15.79 -3.38 11.54
C ARG A 23 15.49 -4.79 11.08
N LYS A 24 15.51 -5.72 12.02
CA LYS A 24 15.45 -7.16 11.74
C LYS A 24 14.10 -7.80 12.08
N VAL A 25 13.09 -7.03 12.40
CA VAL A 25 11.73 -7.52 12.66
C VAL A 25 10.74 -6.78 11.78
N VAL A 26 9.92 -7.55 11.06
CA VAL A 26 8.83 -7.06 10.21
C VAL A 26 7.54 -7.73 10.64
N SER A 27 6.54 -6.95 11.06
CA SER A 27 5.22 -7.45 11.43
C SER A 27 4.22 -7.19 10.31
N THR A 28 3.58 -8.27 9.81
CA THR A 28 2.62 -8.20 8.69
C THR A 28 1.24 -7.79 9.18
N THR A 29 1.03 -6.52 9.39
CA THR A 29 -0.24 -6.00 9.92
C THR A 29 -1.37 -5.97 8.90
N GLY A 30 -1.07 -5.90 7.59
CA GLY A 30 -2.07 -5.86 6.52
C GLY A 30 -3.07 -4.69 6.65
N HIS A 31 -2.68 -3.61 7.29
CA HIS A 31 -3.59 -2.53 7.68
C HIS A 31 -3.90 -1.54 6.55
N GLN A 32 -3.16 -1.59 5.46
CA GLN A 32 -3.30 -0.67 4.33
C GLN A 32 -3.18 -1.40 3.00
N ILE A 33 -4.09 -1.06 2.09
CA ILE A 33 -3.98 -1.43 0.67
C ILE A 33 -3.46 -0.20 -0.06
N MET A 34 -2.31 -0.33 -0.72
CA MET A 34 -1.76 0.76 -1.51
C MET A 34 -2.34 0.78 -2.91
N TYR A 35 -2.90 1.91 -3.30
CA TYR A 35 -3.33 2.17 -4.66
C TYR A 35 -2.31 3.07 -5.35
N VAL A 36 -1.90 2.67 -6.55
CA VAL A 36 -1.04 3.48 -7.40
C VAL A 36 -1.84 3.85 -8.64
N ALA A 37 -1.82 5.13 -9.01
CA ALA A 37 -2.54 5.63 -10.17
C ALA A 37 -1.58 6.39 -11.10
N VAL A 38 -1.73 6.18 -12.39
CA VAL A 38 -1.16 7.06 -13.41
C VAL A 38 -2.13 8.21 -13.61
N VAL A 39 -1.66 9.43 -13.39
CA VAL A 39 -2.51 10.62 -13.49
C VAL A 39 -1.96 11.60 -14.53
N THR A 40 -2.87 12.32 -15.18
CA THR A 40 -2.54 13.41 -16.10
C THR A 40 -3.53 14.55 -15.94
N SER A 41 -3.19 15.75 -16.37
CA SER A 41 -4.15 16.87 -16.34
C SER A 41 -5.25 16.66 -17.38
N THR A 42 -6.45 17.09 -17.05
CA THR A 42 -7.61 17.03 -17.97
C THR A 42 -7.34 17.83 -19.26
N ASP A 43 -6.67 18.97 -19.16
CA ASP A 43 -6.39 19.81 -20.32
C ASP A 43 -5.38 19.14 -21.26
N PHE A 44 -4.33 18.52 -20.71
CA PHE A 44 -3.41 17.73 -21.52
C PHE A 44 -4.13 16.56 -22.20
N PHE A 45 -4.91 15.77 -21.46
CA PHE A 45 -5.64 14.64 -22.02
C PHE A 45 -6.59 15.07 -23.16
N LYS A 46 -7.35 16.16 -22.97
CA LYS A 46 -8.27 16.71 -23.99
C LYS A 46 -7.56 17.34 -25.18
N SER A 47 -6.30 17.75 -25.03
CA SER A 47 -5.50 18.28 -26.14
C SER A 47 -5.02 17.21 -27.12
N LEU A 48 -5.05 15.95 -26.72
CA LEU A 48 -4.63 14.82 -27.56
C LEU A 48 -5.72 14.49 -28.59
N PRO A 49 -5.32 14.02 -29.79
CA PRO A 49 -6.24 13.39 -30.74
C PRO A 49 -7.00 12.22 -30.11
N PRO A 50 -8.26 11.94 -30.54
CA PRO A 50 -9.09 10.90 -29.93
C PRO A 50 -8.47 9.49 -29.93
N ASP A 51 -7.71 9.15 -30.96
CA ASP A 51 -6.97 7.88 -31.07
C ASP A 51 -5.88 7.77 -29.99
N LEU A 52 -5.14 8.83 -29.73
CA LEU A 52 -4.13 8.85 -28.67
C LEU A 52 -4.75 8.85 -27.27
N GLN A 53 -5.92 9.48 -27.07
CA GLN A 53 -6.67 9.36 -25.82
C GLN A 53 -7.07 7.89 -25.57
N ALA A 54 -7.54 7.19 -26.59
CA ALA A 54 -7.92 5.79 -26.49
C ALA A 54 -6.71 4.90 -26.15
N VAL A 55 -5.58 5.11 -26.82
CA VAL A 55 -4.33 4.38 -26.55
C VAL A 55 -3.87 4.59 -25.11
N LEU A 56 -3.86 5.83 -24.59
CA LEU A 56 -3.46 6.10 -23.22
C LEU A 56 -4.34 5.39 -22.19
N LEU A 57 -5.65 5.35 -22.41
CA LEU A 57 -6.58 4.66 -21.51
C LEU A 57 -6.39 3.13 -21.56
N GLU A 58 -6.17 2.58 -22.75
CA GLU A 58 -5.98 1.14 -22.94
C GLU A 58 -4.66 0.69 -22.32
N GLU A 59 -3.55 1.35 -22.67
CA GLU A 59 -2.23 0.99 -22.17
C GLU A 59 -2.10 1.27 -20.67
N GLY A 60 -2.73 2.32 -20.15
CA GLY A 60 -2.81 2.57 -18.73
C GLY A 60 -3.49 1.44 -17.95
N LYS A 61 -4.58 0.87 -18.49
CA LYS A 61 -5.25 -0.30 -17.90
C LYS A 61 -4.37 -1.55 -17.93
N LYS A 62 -3.71 -1.81 -19.08
CA LYS A 62 -2.79 -2.95 -19.21
C LYS A 62 -1.63 -2.84 -18.23
N ALA A 63 -0.97 -1.68 -18.19
CA ALA A 63 0.13 -1.41 -17.26
C ALA A 63 -0.28 -1.57 -15.79
N GLY A 64 -1.47 -1.10 -15.41
CA GLY A 64 -1.99 -1.27 -14.06
C GLY A 64 -2.25 -2.73 -13.69
N ALA A 65 -2.81 -3.51 -14.61
CA ALA A 65 -3.01 -4.95 -14.41
C ALA A 65 -1.68 -5.71 -14.28
N GLU A 66 -0.73 -5.42 -15.15
CA GLU A 66 0.60 -6.02 -15.14
C GLU A 66 1.35 -5.67 -13.85
N LEU A 67 1.37 -4.39 -13.45
CA LEU A 67 1.99 -3.94 -12.20
C LEU A 67 1.42 -4.67 -10.99
N THR A 68 0.10 -4.88 -10.95
CA THR A 68 -0.55 -5.63 -9.87
C THR A 68 -0.01 -7.06 -9.78
N GLN A 69 0.08 -7.76 -10.91
CA GLN A 69 0.61 -9.13 -10.96
C GLN A 69 2.09 -9.19 -10.55
N LEU A 70 2.90 -8.27 -11.08
CA LEU A 70 4.32 -8.19 -10.74
C LEU A 70 4.53 -7.90 -9.25
N THR A 71 3.74 -7.00 -8.66
CA THR A 71 3.85 -6.68 -7.24
C THR A 71 3.52 -7.88 -6.36
N LEU A 72 2.40 -8.57 -6.65
CA LEU A 72 2.00 -9.77 -5.90
C LEU A 72 3.05 -10.90 -6.01
N ALA A 73 3.64 -11.08 -7.18
CA ALA A 73 4.70 -12.07 -7.39
C ALA A 73 5.99 -11.69 -6.65
N SER A 74 6.32 -10.40 -6.60
CA SER A 74 7.54 -9.89 -5.98
C SER A 74 7.50 -9.95 -4.45
N ASP A 75 6.34 -9.84 -3.83
CA ASP A 75 6.20 -9.83 -2.36
C ASP A 75 6.75 -11.11 -1.72
N ALA A 76 6.51 -12.28 -2.32
CA ALA A 76 7.08 -13.54 -1.85
C ALA A 76 8.60 -13.57 -1.97
N ALA A 77 9.15 -13.06 -3.08
CA ALA A 77 10.59 -12.98 -3.30
C ALA A 77 11.27 -12.02 -2.31
N TYR A 78 10.66 -10.86 -2.05
CA TYR A 78 11.14 -9.91 -1.05
C TYR A 78 11.13 -10.47 0.36
N ALA A 79 10.08 -11.21 0.72
CA ALA A 79 10.01 -11.89 2.01
C ALA A 79 11.17 -12.88 2.19
N GLU A 80 11.45 -13.70 1.16
CA GLU A 80 12.56 -14.65 1.20
C GLU A 80 13.93 -13.95 1.24
N GLU A 81 14.11 -12.86 0.51
CA GLU A 81 15.33 -12.05 0.57
C GLU A 81 15.56 -11.49 1.98
N MET A 82 14.53 -10.92 2.59
CA MET A 82 14.63 -10.41 3.96
C MET A 82 14.97 -11.52 4.96
N LYS A 83 14.33 -12.69 4.86
CA LYS A 83 14.65 -13.85 5.72
C LYS A 83 16.10 -14.31 5.56
N LYS A 84 16.61 -14.40 4.33
CA LYS A 84 18.03 -14.72 4.05
C LYS A 84 18.99 -13.73 4.69
N ASN A 85 18.57 -12.47 4.85
CA ASN A 85 19.33 -11.41 5.52
C ASN A 85 19.05 -11.34 7.04
N GLY A 86 18.44 -12.36 7.63
CA GLY A 86 18.22 -12.46 9.07
C GLY A 86 17.05 -11.66 9.61
N VAL A 87 16.07 -11.31 8.75
CA VAL A 87 14.84 -10.64 9.19
C VAL A 87 13.85 -11.68 9.70
N GLN A 88 13.32 -11.46 10.88
CA GLN A 88 12.16 -12.17 11.41
C GLN A 88 10.89 -11.56 10.86
N ILE A 89 10.09 -12.33 10.12
CA ILE A 89 8.76 -11.89 9.65
C ILE A 89 7.72 -12.51 10.59
N VAL A 90 6.99 -11.64 11.30
CA VAL A 90 5.91 -12.01 12.23
C VAL A 90 4.59 -11.93 11.50
N THR A 91 3.91 -13.07 11.37
CA THR A 91 2.64 -13.20 10.62
C THR A 91 1.42 -13.37 11.53
N ASP A 92 1.61 -13.70 12.79
CA ASP A 92 0.57 -13.91 13.80
C ASP A 92 0.23 -12.62 14.58
N VAL A 93 0.08 -11.52 13.83
CA VAL A 93 -0.23 -10.21 14.40
C VAL A 93 -1.70 -10.15 14.82
N ASP A 94 -1.98 -9.68 16.03
CA ASP A 94 -3.36 -9.39 16.49
C ASP A 94 -3.92 -8.15 15.78
N THR A 95 -4.38 -8.34 14.55
CA THR A 95 -4.94 -7.28 13.71
C THR A 95 -6.23 -6.69 14.29
N LYS A 96 -6.97 -7.45 15.14
CA LYS A 96 -8.18 -6.94 15.81
C LYS A 96 -7.83 -5.90 16.85
N ALA A 97 -6.83 -6.17 17.70
CA ALA A 97 -6.37 -5.19 18.68
C ALA A 97 -5.82 -3.91 18.02
N PHE A 98 -5.12 -4.04 16.89
CA PHE A 98 -4.70 -2.89 16.09
C PHE A 98 -5.89 -2.09 15.55
N ALA A 99 -6.90 -2.75 14.97
CA ALA A 99 -8.08 -2.09 14.42
C ALA A 99 -8.90 -1.37 15.51
N GLU A 100 -9.06 -1.96 16.68
CA GLU A 100 -9.76 -1.34 17.82
C GLU A 100 -9.05 -0.07 18.30
N LYS A 101 -7.73 -0.11 18.44
CA LYS A 101 -6.94 1.06 18.80
C LYS A 101 -6.95 2.13 17.72
N ALA A 102 -6.85 1.75 16.44
CA ALA A 102 -6.89 2.67 15.32
C ALA A 102 -8.26 3.37 15.18
N ARG A 103 -9.37 2.70 15.57
CA ARG A 103 -10.72 3.27 15.52
C ARG A 103 -10.82 4.62 16.23
N VAL A 104 -10.16 4.76 17.36
CA VAL A 104 -10.15 6.02 18.12
C VAL A 104 -9.49 7.16 17.34
N ALA A 105 -8.52 6.84 16.47
CA ALA A 105 -7.83 7.84 15.66
C ALA A 105 -8.76 8.48 14.62
N TYR A 106 -9.72 7.73 14.06
CA TYR A 106 -10.64 8.26 13.04
C TYR A 106 -11.49 9.43 13.54
N SER A 107 -11.85 9.45 14.84
CA SER A 107 -12.57 10.58 15.43
C SER A 107 -11.71 11.86 15.58
N LYS A 108 -10.39 11.71 15.44
CA LYS A 108 -9.41 12.79 15.63
C LYS A 108 -8.80 13.29 14.33
N VAL A 109 -9.09 12.65 13.18
CA VAL A 109 -8.57 13.04 11.87
C VAL A 109 -9.32 14.28 11.38
N PRO A 110 -8.63 15.43 11.19
CA PRO A 110 -9.27 16.63 10.64
C PRO A 110 -9.80 16.37 9.23
N GLY A 111 -11.01 16.84 8.94
CA GLY A 111 -11.61 16.74 7.61
C GLY A 111 -12.24 15.39 7.26
N LEU A 112 -12.22 14.42 8.16
CA LEU A 112 -12.94 13.17 7.94
C LEU A 112 -14.45 13.40 8.09
N THR A 113 -15.23 13.03 7.08
CA THR A 113 -16.68 13.15 7.11
C THR A 113 -17.26 12.31 8.26
N PRO A 114 -18.08 12.88 9.14
CA PRO A 114 -18.72 12.15 10.22
C PRO A 114 -19.46 10.90 9.73
N GLY A 115 -19.28 9.77 10.39
CA GLY A 115 -19.90 8.49 10.03
C GLY A 115 -19.28 7.78 8.81
N MET A 116 -18.26 8.33 8.16
CA MET A 116 -17.61 7.70 7.00
C MET A 116 -16.97 6.35 7.36
N TYR A 117 -16.34 6.26 8.52
CA TYR A 117 -15.77 5.00 9.01
C TYR A 117 -16.82 3.88 9.04
N ASP A 118 -17.99 4.15 9.64
CA ASP A 118 -19.04 3.13 9.78
C ASP A 118 -19.65 2.76 8.41
N LYS A 119 -19.78 3.72 7.49
CA LYS A 119 -20.22 3.45 6.11
C LYS A 119 -19.25 2.53 5.36
N VAL A 120 -17.95 2.80 5.46
CA VAL A 120 -16.93 1.96 4.82
C VAL A 120 -16.94 0.55 5.43
N ARG A 121 -16.99 0.45 6.76
CA ARG A 121 -17.05 -0.85 7.45
C ARG A 121 -18.27 -1.67 7.06
N ALA A 122 -19.43 -1.02 6.95
CA ALA A 122 -20.67 -1.69 6.49
C ALA A 122 -20.56 -2.19 5.04
N ALA A 123 -19.93 -1.41 4.16
CA ALA A 123 -19.69 -1.80 2.76
C ALA A 123 -18.68 -2.97 2.61
N MET A 124 -17.75 -3.13 3.57
CA MET A 124 -16.76 -4.22 3.58
C MET A 124 -17.29 -5.53 4.20
N ALA A 125 -18.47 -5.52 4.80
CA ALA A 125 -19.06 -6.69 5.48
C ALA A 125 -19.83 -7.64 4.54
N HIS A 126 -19.74 -7.43 3.21
CA HIS A 126 -20.41 -8.22 2.17
C HIS A 126 -19.45 -9.09 1.39
#